data_7822e57dec62367e6a94eff025eaf0bf
#
_entry.id   7822e57dec62367e6a94eff025eaf0bf
#
_cell.length_a   1.000
_cell.length_b   1.000
_cell.length_c   1.000
_cell.angle_alpha   90.00
_cell.angle_beta   90.00
_cell.angle_gamma   90.00
#
_symmetry.space_group_name_H-M   'P 1'
#
loop_
_entity.id
_entity.type
_entity.pdbx_description
1 polymer ?
#
loop_
_entity_poly.entity_id
_entity_poly.type
_entity_poly.pdbx_seq_one_letter_code
_entity_poly.pdbx_strand_id
1 'polypeptide(L)'
;MRFWVCIFVLLFVHNQFSRADKIINNDSLYTEKYIRDIYISNPKRALQLLDEAETRKAFPLRLINELRSLSYRNMYMNKLAFMYARKSYLLDSISQREPKHMLKMTVYLAELSSIMSKYNESMHYALSGIMQAQKLKDREAEARLLFCIGENNWRLSLKDEAYNYFGRTIELLRGSKDMREMMLLSYYY
;
A
#
# COMPACT_ATOMS: atom_id res chain seq x y z
N MET A 1 -20.76 -52.88 26.70
CA MET A 1 -19.58 -52.33 26.02
C MET A 1 -19.85 -51.58 24.70
N ARG A 2 -20.99 -51.76 24.03
CA ARG A 2 -21.25 -51.06 22.72
C ARG A 2 -21.73 -49.61 22.85
N PHE A 3 -22.29 -49.18 23.98
CA PHE A 3 -22.77 -47.79 24.17
C PHE A 3 -21.67 -46.74 24.38
N TRP A 4 -20.55 -47.09 24.97
CA TRP A 4 -19.45 -46.16 25.24
C TRP A 4 -18.64 -45.81 23.99
N VAL A 5 -18.58 -46.73 23.03
CA VAL A 5 -17.86 -46.50 21.77
C VAL A 5 -18.55 -45.45 20.90
N CYS A 6 -19.92 -45.46 20.88
CA CYS A 6 -20.67 -44.44 20.12
C CYS A 6 -20.53 -43.04 20.70
N ILE A 7 -20.48 -42.90 22.04
CA ILE A 7 -20.32 -41.59 22.68
C ILE A 7 -18.90 -41.03 22.40
N PHE A 8 -17.86 -41.88 22.42
CA PHE A 8 -16.50 -41.44 22.09
C PHE A 8 -16.36 -41.03 20.62
N VAL A 9 -16.96 -41.74 19.69
CA VAL A 9 -16.98 -41.41 18.26
C VAL A 9 -17.72 -40.09 18.01
N LEU A 10 -18.88 -39.89 18.67
CA LEU A 10 -19.65 -38.65 18.55
C LEU A 10 -18.90 -37.42 19.12
N LEU A 11 -18.20 -37.58 20.25
CA LEU A 11 -17.37 -36.51 20.84
C LEU A 11 -16.14 -36.22 20.00
N PHE A 12 -15.54 -37.24 19.36
CA PHE A 12 -14.41 -37.06 18.47
C PHE A 12 -14.79 -36.37 17.17
N VAL A 13 -15.93 -36.75 16.59
CA VAL A 13 -16.51 -36.10 15.39
C VAL A 13 -16.91 -34.65 15.70
N HIS A 14 -17.55 -34.41 16.85
CA HIS A 14 -17.92 -33.05 17.26
C HIS A 14 -16.70 -32.14 17.49
N ASN A 15 -15.63 -32.71 18.07
CA ASN A 15 -14.37 -31.99 18.27
C ASN A 15 -13.60 -31.72 16.96
N GLN A 16 -13.71 -32.60 15.97
CA GLN A 16 -13.15 -32.41 14.62
C GLN A 16 -13.95 -31.35 13.85
N PHE A 17 -15.30 -31.34 13.93
CA PHE A 17 -16.15 -30.31 13.33
C PHE A 17 -15.90 -28.95 13.98
N SER A 18 -15.80 -28.85 15.28
CA SER A 18 -15.50 -27.62 16.00
C SER A 18 -14.10 -27.07 15.66
N ARG A 19 -13.12 -27.96 15.38
CA ARG A 19 -11.80 -27.55 14.87
C ARG A 19 -11.85 -27.12 13.41
N ALA A 20 -12.62 -27.80 12.56
CA ALA A 20 -12.79 -27.43 11.16
C ALA A 20 -13.50 -26.08 11.03
N ASP A 21 -14.56 -25.83 11.79
CA ASP A 21 -15.25 -24.54 11.82
C ASP A 21 -14.36 -23.39 12.37
N LYS A 22 -13.50 -23.66 13.35
CA LYS A 22 -12.48 -22.70 13.80
C LYS A 22 -11.40 -22.44 12.76
N ILE A 23 -11.04 -23.43 11.96
CA ILE A 23 -10.06 -23.30 10.87
C ILE A 23 -10.69 -22.50 9.72
N ILE A 24 -11.95 -22.80 9.34
CA ILE A 24 -12.66 -22.08 8.27
C ILE A 24 -12.92 -20.62 8.65
N ASN A 25 -13.33 -20.33 9.89
CA ASN A 25 -13.49 -18.96 10.37
C ASN A 25 -12.16 -18.20 10.53
N ASN A 26 -11.03 -18.88 10.74
CA ASN A 26 -9.72 -18.26 10.83
C ASN A 26 -9.13 -17.93 9.44
N ASP A 27 -9.36 -18.75 8.43
CA ASP A 27 -8.83 -18.52 7.08
C ASP A 27 -9.48 -17.31 6.39
N SER A 28 -10.75 -17.01 6.67
CA SER A 28 -11.41 -15.81 6.13
C SER A 28 -10.83 -14.51 6.67
N LEU A 29 -10.33 -14.49 7.91
CA LEU A 29 -9.70 -13.34 8.55
C LEU A 29 -8.30 -13.03 7.96
N TYR A 30 -7.65 -14.00 7.33
CA TYR A 30 -6.34 -13.84 6.71
C TYR A 30 -6.40 -13.59 5.21
N THR A 31 -7.56 -13.27 4.65
CA THR A 31 -7.62 -12.90 3.23
C THR A 31 -7.04 -11.51 3.04
N GLU A 32 -6.28 -11.31 1.96
CA GLU A 32 -5.76 -9.99 1.57
C GLU A 32 -6.90 -8.96 1.52
N LYS A 33 -8.05 -9.35 0.97
CA LYS A 33 -9.24 -8.51 0.87
C LYS A 33 -9.68 -8.02 2.26
N TYR A 34 -9.82 -8.91 3.23
CA TYR A 34 -10.25 -8.52 4.58
C TYR A 34 -9.29 -7.54 5.23
N ILE A 35 -7.98 -7.76 5.12
CA ILE A 35 -6.99 -6.84 5.68
C ILE A 35 -7.03 -5.49 4.94
N ARG A 36 -7.25 -5.48 3.63
CA ARG A 36 -7.43 -4.26 2.83
C ARG A 36 -8.72 -3.52 3.20
N ASP A 37 -9.76 -4.22 3.62
CA ASP A 37 -11.01 -3.58 4.06
C ASP A 37 -10.87 -2.91 5.44
N ILE A 38 -10.05 -3.47 6.33
CA ILE A 38 -9.95 -2.97 7.71
C ILE A 38 -8.74 -2.06 7.99
N TYR A 39 -7.73 -1.98 7.12
CA TYR A 39 -6.51 -1.19 7.42
C TYR A 39 -6.80 0.31 7.57
N ILE A 40 -7.91 0.79 7.02
CA ILE A 40 -8.38 2.18 7.19
C ILE A 40 -9.15 2.32 8.50
N SER A 41 -10.16 1.48 8.70
CA SER A 41 -11.08 1.57 9.83
C SER A 41 -10.50 1.07 11.15
N ASN A 42 -9.63 0.06 11.10
CA ASN A 42 -8.98 -0.54 12.27
C ASN A 42 -7.52 -0.94 11.98
N PRO A 43 -6.62 0.03 11.79
CA PRO A 43 -5.23 -0.23 11.41
C PRO A 43 -4.47 -1.07 12.45
N LYS A 44 -4.78 -0.94 13.74
CA LYS A 44 -4.17 -1.76 14.80
C LYS A 44 -4.52 -3.25 14.63
N ARG A 45 -5.78 -3.55 14.34
CA ARG A 45 -6.21 -4.93 14.08
C ARG A 45 -5.59 -5.48 12.80
N ALA A 46 -5.49 -4.66 11.75
CA ALA A 46 -4.79 -5.03 10.52
C ALA A 46 -3.33 -5.42 10.81
N LEU A 47 -2.61 -4.64 11.63
CA LEU A 47 -1.21 -4.96 12.02
C LEU A 47 -1.10 -6.29 12.77
N GLN A 48 -2.00 -6.56 13.73
CA GLN A 48 -2.02 -7.85 14.44
C GLN A 48 -2.20 -9.03 13.47
N LEU A 49 -3.16 -8.93 12.54
CA LEU A 49 -3.39 -9.96 11.53
C LEU A 49 -2.20 -10.15 10.59
N LEU A 50 -1.49 -9.07 10.26
CA LEU A 50 -0.28 -9.13 9.44
C LEU A 50 0.88 -9.82 10.18
N ASP A 51 1.00 -9.65 11.50
CA ASP A 51 2.00 -10.34 12.31
C ASP A 51 1.71 -11.86 12.37
N GLU A 52 0.45 -12.22 12.54
CA GLU A 52 0.00 -13.60 12.48
C GLU A 52 0.19 -14.21 11.07
N ALA A 53 -0.15 -13.45 10.01
CA ALA A 53 0.03 -13.87 8.62
C ALA A 53 1.51 -14.08 8.26
N GLU A 54 2.42 -13.25 8.76
CA GLU A 54 3.86 -13.42 8.59
C GLU A 54 4.35 -14.70 9.27
N THR A 55 3.97 -14.93 10.52
CA THR A 55 4.32 -16.13 11.28
C THR A 55 3.87 -17.41 10.57
N ARG A 56 2.67 -17.38 9.98
CA ARG A 56 2.08 -18.51 9.22
C ARG A 56 2.57 -18.59 7.77
N LYS A 57 3.33 -17.61 7.29
CA LYS A 57 3.73 -17.49 5.89
C LYS A 57 2.54 -17.46 4.93
N ALA A 58 1.42 -16.88 5.38
CA ALA A 58 0.15 -16.84 4.63
C ALA A 58 0.23 -15.96 3.38
N PHE A 59 1.08 -14.92 3.40
CA PHE A 59 1.27 -14.00 2.28
C PHE A 59 2.76 -13.80 1.96
N PRO A 60 3.06 -13.38 0.72
CA PRO A 60 4.40 -12.92 0.39
C PRO A 60 4.82 -11.74 1.27
N LEU A 61 6.08 -11.73 1.73
CA LEU A 61 6.59 -10.71 2.65
C LEU A 61 6.48 -9.28 2.08
N ARG A 62 6.59 -9.11 0.74
CA ARG A 62 6.37 -7.83 0.08
C ARG A 62 4.96 -7.28 0.33
N LEU A 63 3.93 -8.12 0.24
CA LEU A 63 2.53 -7.74 0.48
C LEU A 63 2.29 -7.41 1.95
N ILE A 64 2.85 -8.20 2.86
CA ILE A 64 2.79 -7.91 4.31
C ILE A 64 3.39 -6.53 4.60
N ASN A 65 4.56 -6.22 4.03
CA ASN A 65 5.20 -4.92 4.23
C ASN A 65 4.42 -3.77 3.59
N GLU A 66 3.82 -3.96 2.41
CA GLU A 66 2.91 -2.98 1.81
C GLU A 66 1.74 -2.67 2.75
N LEU A 67 1.03 -3.68 3.23
CA LEU A 67 -0.15 -3.50 4.08
C LEU A 67 0.20 -2.93 5.46
N ARG A 68 1.36 -3.30 6.03
CA ARG A 68 1.89 -2.65 7.24
C ARG A 68 2.14 -1.16 7.01
N SER A 69 2.74 -0.82 5.87
CA SER A 69 3.00 0.57 5.52
C SER A 69 1.71 1.39 5.44
N LEU A 70 0.69 0.86 4.77
CA LEU A 70 -0.63 1.50 4.67
C LEU A 70 -1.30 1.66 6.04
N SER A 71 -1.23 0.64 6.89
CA SER A 71 -1.77 0.69 8.26
C SER A 71 -1.07 1.75 9.11
N TYR A 72 0.26 1.82 9.07
CA TYR A 72 1.01 2.84 9.80
C TYR A 72 0.75 4.26 9.28
N ARG A 73 0.55 4.44 7.98
CA ARG A 73 0.17 5.74 7.41
C ARG A 73 -1.17 6.22 7.96
N ASN A 74 -2.18 5.35 8.05
CA ASN A 74 -3.48 5.68 8.63
C ASN A 74 -3.42 6.01 10.13
N MET A 75 -2.36 5.58 10.80
CA MET A 75 -2.06 5.98 12.17
C MET A 75 -1.17 7.23 12.27
N TYR A 76 -0.90 7.91 11.15
CA TYR A 76 0.02 9.05 11.06
C TYR A 76 1.45 8.75 11.50
N MET A 77 1.84 7.46 11.53
CA MET A 77 3.18 6.99 11.88
C MET A 77 4.08 6.94 10.63
N ASN A 78 4.29 8.10 10.00
CA ASN A 78 4.91 8.21 8.67
C ASN A 78 6.31 7.59 8.57
N LYS A 79 7.11 7.64 9.66
CA LYS A 79 8.44 6.99 9.67
C LYS A 79 8.36 5.47 9.54
N LEU A 80 7.41 4.83 10.24
CA LEU A 80 7.18 3.39 10.14
C LEU A 80 6.56 3.04 8.78
N ALA A 81 5.59 3.84 8.31
CA ALA A 81 5.01 3.68 6.99
C ALA A 81 6.10 3.69 5.91
N PHE A 82 7.01 4.67 5.93
CA PHE A 82 8.13 4.75 5.01
C PHE A 82 9.07 3.53 5.10
N MET A 83 9.42 3.12 6.31
CA MET A 83 10.29 1.96 6.53
C MET A 83 9.71 0.68 5.89
N TYR A 84 8.42 0.42 6.10
CA TYR A 84 7.77 -0.77 5.55
C TYR A 84 7.51 -0.65 4.05
N ALA A 85 7.18 0.53 3.52
CA ALA A 85 7.10 0.77 2.08
C ALA A 85 8.44 0.48 1.40
N ARG A 86 9.54 0.95 1.98
CA ARG A 86 10.89 0.69 1.46
C ARG A 86 11.25 -0.81 1.50
N LYS A 87 10.88 -1.53 2.56
CA LYS A 87 11.07 -2.99 2.62
C LYS A 87 10.31 -3.69 1.49
N SER A 88 9.05 -3.31 1.23
CA SER A 88 8.26 -3.86 0.13
C SER A 88 8.91 -3.56 -1.23
N TYR A 89 9.29 -2.30 -1.49
CA TYR A 89 9.99 -1.87 -2.70
C TYR A 89 11.27 -2.66 -2.97
N LEU A 90 12.11 -2.86 -1.94
CA LEU A 90 13.38 -3.59 -2.10
C LEU A 90 13.17 -5.06 -2.48
N LEU A 91 12.14 -5.71 -1.96
CA LEU A 91 11.81 -7.10 -2.32
C LEU A 91 11.41 -7.21 -3.80
N ASP A 92 10.69 -6.23 -4.34
CA ASP A 92 10.36 -6.19 -5.77
C ASP A 92 11.57 -5.84 -6.64
N SER A 93 12.39 -4.89 -6.20
CA SER A 93 13.62 -4.50 -6.90
C SER A 93 14.58 -5.67 -7.09
N ILE A 94 14.68 -6.55 -6.09
CA ILE A 94 15.51 -7.75 -6.18
C ILE A 94 14.89 -8.79 -7.11
N SER A 95 13.57 -8.98 -7.03
CA SER A 95 12.88 -10.02 -7.81
C SER A 95 12.64 -9.63 -9.26
N GLN A 96 12.52 -8.33 -9.58
CA GLN A 96 12.18 -7.73 -10.88
C GLN A 96 10.92 -8.32 -11.55
N ARG A 97 10.06 -8.99 -10.77
CA ARG A 97 8.88 -9.73 -11.28
C ARG A 97 7.62 -8.88 -11.38
N GLU A 98 7.55 -7.77 -10.64
CA GLU A 98 6.32 -7.00 -10.47
C GLU A 98 6.55 -5.50 -10.72
N PRO A 99 6.83 -5.09 -11.98
CA PRO A 99 7.17 -3.69 -12.28
C PRO A 99 6.05 -2.70 -11.93
N LYS A 100 4.78 -3.12 -12.04
CA LYS A 100 3.64 -2.27 -11.63
C LYS A 100 3.58 -2.07 -10.12
N HIS A 101 3.85 -3.11 -9.34
CA HIS A 101 3.90 -2.99 -7.89
C HIS A 101 5.11 -2.17 -7.44
N MET A 102 6.24 -2.34 -8.08
CA MET A 102 7.42 -1.51 -7.83
C MET A 102 7.14 -0.03 -8.10
N LEU A 103 6.49 0.30 -9.22
CA LEU A 103 6.05 1.68 -9.52
C LEU A 103 5.10 2.21 -8.44
N LYS A 104 4.10 1.42 -8.03
CA LYS A 104 3.19 1.79 -6.94
C LYS A 104 3.93 2.14 -5.66
N MET A 105 4.93 1.34 -5.27
CA MET A 105 5.74 1.62 -4.08
C MET A 105 6.64 2.84 -4.28
N THR A 106 7.16 3.08 -5.49
CA THR A 106 7.93 4.28 -5.82
C THR A 106 7.10 5.55 -5.65
N VAL A 107 5.87 5.58 -6.18
CA VAL A 107 4.93 6.70 -5.98
C VAL A 107 4.69 6.93 -4.50
N TYR A 108 4.41 5.86 -3.77
CA TYR A 108 4.10 5.94 -2.35
C TYR A 108 5.30 6.42 -1.51
N LEU A 109 6.51 6.01 -1.85
CA LEU A 109 7.74 6.49 -1.20
C LEU A 109 8.01 7.97 -1.49
N ALA A 110 7.75 8.44 -2.73
CA ALA A 110 7.84 9.86 -3.07
C ALA A 110 6.89 10.71 -2.22
N GLU A 111 5.62 10.31 -2.13
CA GLU A 111 4.60 11.01 -1.34
C GLU A 111 4.93 11.00 0.17
N LEU A 112 5.33 9.87 0.73
CA LEU A 112 5.71 9.77 2.14
C LEU A 112 6.94 10.63 2.46
N SER A 113 7.93 10.66 1.58
CA SER A 113 9.11 11.51 1.75
C SER A 113 8.74 12.99 1.73
N SER A 114 7.83 13.40 0.82
CA SER A 114 7.29 14.77 0.77
C SER A 114 6.57 15.15 2.07
N ILE A 115 5.67 14.29 2.57
CA ILE A 115 4.95 14.49 3.84
C ILE A 115 5.92 14.64 5.02
N MET A 116 7.05 13.93 5.00
CA MET A 116 8.09 14.02 6.03
C MET A 116 9.08 15.20 5.80
N SER A 117 8.79 16.07 4.84
CA SER A 117 9.67 17.20 4.44
C SER A 117 11.07 16.78 3.97
N LYS A 118 11.20 15.53 3.51
CA LYS A 118 12.44 15.00 2.90
C LYS A 118 12.42 15.21 1.40
N TYR A 119 12.41 16.48 0.98
CA TYR A 119 12.16 16.86 -0.40
C TYR A 119 13.16 16.26 -1.40
N ASN A 120 14.45 16.20 -1.06
CA ASN A 120 15.47 15.59 -1.93
C ASN A 120 15.22 14.09 -2.14
N GLU A 121 14.85 13.37 -1.09
CA GLU A 121 14.51 11.94 -1.16
C GLU A 121 13.23 11.74 -1.98
N SER A 122 12.21 12.59 -1.75
CA SER A 122 10.96 12.60 -2.52
C SER A 122 11.22 12.85 -4.02
N MET A 123 12.03 13.84 -4.37
CA MET A 123 12.40 14.16 -5.75
C MET A 123 13.12 13.00 -6.43
N HIS A 124 14.03 12.32 -5.72
CA HIS A 124 14.72 11.14 -6.25
C HIS A 124 13.74 10.02 -6.63
N TYR A 125 12.81 9.66 -5.73
CA TYR A 125 11.79 8.67 -6.04
C TYR A 125 10.86 9.14 -7.16
N ALA A 126 10.45 10.41 -7.16
CA ALA A 126 9.54 10.94 -8.15
C ALA A 126 10.12 10.93 -9.56
N LEU A 127 11.35 11.40 -9.74
CA LEU A 127 12.01 11.41 -11.05
C LEU A 127 12.25 9.99 -11.58
N SER A 128 12.71 9.08 -10.73
CA SER A 128 12.87 7.66 -11.09
C SER A 128 11.52 7.02 -11.45
N GLY A 129 10.47 7.33 -10.68
CA GLY A 129 9.13 6.81 -10.90
C GLY A 129 8.48 7.31 -12.19
N ILE A 130 8.70 8.56 -12.60
CA ILE A 130 8.19 9.12 -13.87
C ILE A 130 8.71 8.28 -15.05
N MET A 131 9.99 7.95 -15.10
CA MET A 131 10.55 7.11 -16.16
C MET A 131 9.92 5.71 -16.19
N GLN A 132 9.64 5.15 -15.01
CA GLN A 132 8.96 3.85 -14.91
C GLN A 132 7.49 3.96 -15.36
N ALA A 133 6.76 5.01 -14.93
CA ALA A 133 5.38 5.25 -15.30
C ALA A 133 5.21 5.41 -16.82
N GLN A 134 6.08 6.18 -17.45
CA GLN A 134 6.10 6.35 -18.91
C GLN A 134 6.34 5.04 -19.64
N LYS A 135 7.30 4.22 -19.19
CA LYS A 135 7.57 2.90 -19.75
C LYS A 135 6.36 1.96 -19.63
N LEU A 136 5.64 2.04 -18.51
CA LEU A 136 4.44 1.23 -18.24
C LEU A 136 3.15 1.85 -18.82
N LYS A 137 3.23 3.07 -19.36
CA LYS A 137 2.09 3.87 -19.85
C LYS A 137 1.05 4.12 -18.75
N ASP A 138 1.51 4.26 -17.51
CA ASP A 138 0.68 4.51 -16.34
C ASP A 138 0.59 6.04 -16.10
N ARG A 139 -0.42 6.65 -16.74
CA ARG A 139 -0.65 8.10 -16.70
C ARG A 139 -1.03 8.59 -15.30
N GLU A 140 -1.69 7.75 -14.51
CA GLU A 140 -2.07 8.10 -13.13
C GLU A 140 -0.83 8.20 -12.24
N ALA A 141 0.03 7.20 -12.26
CA ALA A 141 1.26 7.21 -11.52
C ALA A 141 2.17 8.38 -11.95
N GLU A 142 2.28 8.67 -13.26
CA GLU A 142 3.03 9.82 -13.77
C GLU A 142 2.47 11.14 -13.24
N ALA A 143 1.15 11.33 -13.28
CA ALA A 143 0.50 12.53 -12.78
C ALA A 143 0.74 12.74 -11.28
N ARG A 144 0.62 11.69 -10.48
CA ARG A 144 0.86 11.75 -9.03
C ARG A 144 2.31 12.16 -8.71
N LEU A 145 3.26 11.67 -9.49
CA LEU A 145 4.67 12.00 -9.30
C LEU A 145 5.00 13.43 -9.74
N LEU A 146 4.44 13.89 -10.86
CA LEU A 146 4.57 15.29 -11.29
C LEU A 146 3.97 16.24 -10.26
N PHE A 147 2.77 15.92 -9.74
CA PHE A 147 2.14 16.69 -8.67
C PHE A 147 3.00 16.72 -7.40
N CYS A 148 3.55 15.60 -6.98
CA CYS A 148 4.45 15.51 -5.83
C CYS A 148 5.69 16.40 -5.99
N ILE A 149 6.28 16.47 -7.18
CA ILE A 149 7.39 17.37 -7.47
C ILE A 149 6.93 18.84 -7.40
N GLY A 150 5.76 19.16 -7.94
CA GLY A 150 5.16 20.49 -7.85
C GLY A 150 4.98 20.93 -6.39
N GLU A 151 4.40 20.08 -5.53
CA GLU A 151 4.25 20.36 -4.10
C GLU A 151 5.61 20.57 -3.40
N ASN A 152 6.62 19.76 -3.70
CA ASN A 152 7.94 19.90 -3.12
C ASN A 152 8.58 21.24 -3.49
N ASN A 153 8.50 21.63 -4.78
CA ASN A 153 8.99 22.93 -5.25
C ASN A 153 8.24 24.10 -4.61
N TRP A 154 6.90 23.98 -4.48
CA TRP A 154 6.10 24.99 -3.79
C TRP A 154 6.54 25.19 -2.34
N ARG A 155 6.77 24.10 -1.59
CA ARG A 155 7.23 24.13 -0.20
C ARG A 155 8.65 24.68 -0.06
N LEU A 156 9.47 24.56 -1.11
CA LEU A 156 10.81 25.13 -1.21
C LEU A 156 10.80 26.58 -1.72
N SER A 157 9.62 27.16 -1.94
CA SER A 157 9.43 28.51 -2.50
C SER A 157 9.92 28.69 -3.94
N LEU A 158 10.10 27.60 -4.68
CA LEU A 158 10.43 27.55 -6.10
C LEU A 158 9.13 27.58 -6.92
N LYS A 159 8.48 28.76 -6.95
CA LYS A 159 7.11 28.88 -7.46
C LYS A 159 7.00 28.62 -8.95
N ASP A 160 7.93 29.11 -9.76
CA ASP A 160 7.88 28.96 -11.22
C ASP A 160 8.02 27.48 -11.62
N GLU A 161 8.91 26.75 -10.96
CA GLU A 161 9.07 25.31 -11.13
C GLU A 161 7.81 24.56 -10.67
N ALA A 162 7.22 24.95 -9.54
CA ALA A 162 6.00 24.34 -9.05
C ALA A 162 4.85 24.50 -10.06
N TYR A 163 4.62 25.71 -10.59
CA TYR A 163 3.62 25.98 -11.61
C TYR A 163 3.83 25.15 -12.89
N ASN A 164 5.08 24.97 -13.32
CA ASN A 164 5.39 24.14 -14.47
C ASN A 164 4.94 22.69 -14.23
N TYR A 165 5.26 22.11 -13.07
CA TYR A 165 4.87 20.74 -12.76
C TYR A 165 3.37 20.57 -12.56
N PHE A 166 2.68 21.52 -11.94
CA PHE A 166 1.22 21.50 -11.83
C PHE A 166 0.55 21.62 -13.21
N GLY A 167 1.07 22.48 -14.10
CA GLY A 167 0.57 22.59 -15.48
C GLY A 167 0.67 21.26 -16.23
N ARG A 168 1.82 20.58 -16.15
CA ARG A 168 2.04 19.26 -16.75
C ARG A 168 1.09 18.20 -16.16
N THR A 169 0.83 18.27 -14.85
CA THR A 169 -0.15 17.38 -14.18
C THR A 169 -1.55 17.58 -14.76
N ILE A 170 -1.99 18.83 -14.92
CA ILE A 170 -3.28 19.17 -15.48
C ILE A 170 -3.42 18.67 -16.91
N GLU A 171 -2.42 18.90 -17.76
CA GLU A 171 -2.42 18.43 -19.15
C GLU A 171 -2.52 16.90 -19.22
N LEU A 172 -1.76 16.21 -18.40
CA LEU A 172 -1.77 14.74 -18.37
C LEU A 172 -3.12 14.17 -17.91
N LEU A 173 -3.81 14.85 -16.99
CA LEU A 173 -5.09 14.43 -16.45
C LEU A 173 -6.30 14.93 -17.24
N ARG A 174 -6.09 15.77 -18.24
CA ARG A 174 -7.18 16.30 -19.07
C ARG A 174 -8.02 15.17 -19.67
N GLY A 175 -9.31 15.15 -19.36
CA GLY A 175 -10.24 14.10 -19.78
C GLY A 175 -10.32 12.87 -18.87
N SER A 176 -9.53 12.79 -17.81
CA SER A 176 -9.65 11.73 -16.80
C SER A 176 -10.73 12.09 -15.79
N LYS A 177 -11.73 11.19 -15.63
CA LYS A 177 -12.81 11.39 -14.63
C LYS A 177 -12.34 11.01 -13.22
N ASP A 178 -11.45 10.04 -13.13
CA ASP A 178 -11.05 9.42 -11.86
C ASP A 178 -10.01 10.26 -11.09
N MET A 179 -9.32 11.18 -11.78
CA MET A 179 -8.27 12.03 -11.21
C MET A 179 -8.69 13.51 -11.08
N ARG A 180 -9.99 13.77 -11.09
CA ARG A 180 -10.54 15.13 -11.02
C ARG A 180 -10.05 15.90 -9.79
N GLU A 181 -9.93 15.22 -8.65
CA GLU A 181 -9.53 15.84 -7.39
C GLU A 181 -8.08 16.34 -7.46
N MET A 182 -7.15 15.52 -7.97
CA MET A 182 -5.76 15.93 -8.16
C MET A 182 -5.63 17.07 -9.18
N MET A 183 -6.42 17.02 -10.25
CA MET A 183 -6.45 18.11 -11.23
C MET A 183 -6.92 19.41 -10.59
N LEU A 184 -7.96 19.39 -9.75
CA LEU A 184 -8.44 20.56 -9.02
C LEU A 184 -7.38 21.08 -8.05
N LEU A 185 -6.70 20.21 -7.28
CA LEU A 185 -5.62 20.62 -6.39
C LEU A 185 -4.49 21.33 -7.17
N SER A 186 -4.14 20.84 -8.37
CA SER A 186 -3.13 21.48 -9.23
C SER A 186 -3.52 22.87 -9.72
N TYR A 187 -4.82 23.23 -9.73
CA TYR A 187 -5.29 24.58 -10.05
C TYR A 187 -5.26 25.54 -8.84
N TYR A 188 -5.22 25.02 -7.62
CA TYR A 188 -5.21 25.84 -6.40
C TYR A 188 -3.84 26.38 -6.03
N TYR A 189 -2.77 25.79 -6.55
CA TYR A 189 -1.40 26.27 -6.34
C TYR A 189 -0.97 27.27 -7.42
#